data_d5b6220a1f3e1978f0e375e2ecaf616e
#
_entry.id   d5b6220a1f3e1978f0e375e2ecaf616e
#
_cell.length_a   1.000
_cell.length_b   1.000
_cell.length_c   1.000
_cell.angle_alpha   90.00
_cell.angle_beta   90.00
_cell.angle_gamma   90.00
#
_symmetry.space_group_name_H-M   'P 1'
#
loop_
_entity.id
_entity.type
_entity.pdbx_description
1 polymer ?
#
loop_
_entity_poly.entity_id
_entity_poly.type
_entity_poly.pdbx_seq_one_letter_code
_entity_poly.pdbx_strand_id
1 'polypeptide(L)'
;MIFSSMLHEAKSAQSYAFDADTLHIRFKTARNDISNIEVLAVDPFNWIPRNDGTPIYDFDVTSVIRISMTKEQVTEDYDCWFAQIPNIKWKRMKYCFVAENQQEKFIVGSRDRIPYTTDADKLYNLSNYFNYPYIHEEDIYQAPDWVSDTIWYQIFPERFCNGTPDDGRSVLAWGSEEVDGYDKKFGGNLAGIIQKLDYIKDAGFNGIYLNPIFDSPSSHKYDTTDYYKIDPNLGDNSILGQLVEEAHKRGIKVMLDAVFNHCGYYHPFWQDVLKHGAQSEYYDCFYILDPDKPIVSGEIKNGLPGECSKEELNFRTFAYTQVMPKWNTGNPIARKYLLDVAAYWIENYHIDGWRLDVSNEVSHDFWREFRKTVKSMNRDIYILGETWDNSYPWLMGDQFDAVMNYEFSVPVWNFFRDRQGTGVTYNGEEFQHRIGKLLTEYPKHLTENLFNLLDSHDTERILNIVGGNAKKVELAYLFLFTFPGTPCIYYGSEIGMGGGEHSNRQCMIWDKDRQNKELYEFIQKLIDLRKKTESFRSVELFFLDLPAHNDTILYRKSASKERVYVLIHNNPEQEVLTLPKELKGLLCYDLFHDKDIRLEDTLVLKPYDYRIFQVKHNCE
;
A
#
# COMPACT_ATOMS: atom_id res chain seq x y z
N MET A 1 15.08 26.50 20.10
CA MET A 1 14.00 25.68 19.46
C MET A 1 13.59 26.26 18.13
N ILE A 2 13.37 25.43 17.13
CA ILE A 2 12.93 25.85 15.78
C ILE A 2 11.41 25.66 15.68
N PHE A 3 10.65 26.67 16.11
CA PHE A 3 9.18 26.59 16.18
C PHE A 3 8.48 26.39 14.83
N SER A 4 9.07 26.85 13.72
CA SER A 4 8.51 26.66 12.38
C SER A 4 8.49 25.19 11.93
N SER A 5 9.33 24.35 12.55
CA SER A 5 9.42 22.91 12.29
C SER A 5 8.63 22.05 13.28
N MET A 6 7.91 22.66 14.20
CA MET A 6 7.00 21.95 15.10
C MET A 6 5.66 21.78 14.41
N LEU A 7 5.39 20.56 13.92
CA LEU A 7 4.21 20.24 13.13
C LEU A 7 3.33 19.24 13.83
N HIS A 8 2.06 19.61 13.95
CA HIS A 8 1.02 18.73 14.45
C HIS A 8 -0.36 19.19 14.00
N GLU A 9 -1.19 18.24 13.60
CA GLU A 9 -2.57 18.46 13.21
C GLU A 9 -3.48 17.45 13.92
N ALA A 10 -4.50 17.95 14.61
CA ALA A 10 -5.48 17.11 15.27
C ALA A 10 -6.44 16.45 14.27
N LYS A 11 -6.85 15.22 14.54
CA LYS A 11 -7.74 14.40 13.69
C LYS A 11 -7.18 14.26 12.25
N SER A 12 -5.93 13.82 12.17
CA SER A 12 -5.17 13.53 10.94
C SER A 12 -4.31 12.29 11.18
N ALA A 13 -3.39 11.96 10.25
CA ALA A 13 -2.36 10.92 10.47
C ALA A 13 -1.45 11.20 11.68
N GLN A 14 -1.48 12.43 12.22
CA GLN A 14 -0.71 12.81 13.41
C GLN A 14 -1.52 12.71 14.72
N SER A 15 -2.85 12.56 14.64
CA SER A 15 -3.70 12.32 15.80
C SER A 15 -4.96 11.58 15.38
N TYR A 16 -5.03 10.29 15.69
CA TYR A 16 -6.09 9.39 15.24
C TYR A 16 -6.46 8.37 16.32
N ALA A 17 -7.72 7.94 16.32
CA ALA A 17 -8.16 6.80 17.09
C ALA A 17 -7.57 5.52 16.49
N PHE A 18 -6.78 4.79 17.28
CA PHE A 18 -6.26 3.49 16.90
C PHE A 18 -7.31 2.40 17.09
N ASP A 19 -8.03 2.48 18.19
CA ASP A 19 -9.20 1.70 18.52
C ASP A 19 -10.21 2.56 19.29
N ALA A 20 -11.28 1.95 19.79
CA ALA A 20 -12.34 2.67 20.50
C ALA A 20 -11.87 3.40 21.78
N ASP A 21 -10.76 3.00 22.38
CA ASP A 21 -10.28 3.48 23.66
C ASP A 21 -8.87 4.09 23.63
N THR A 22 -8.22 4.08 22.46
CA THR A 22 -6.82 4.47 22.32
C THR A 22 -6.64 5.56 21.27
N LEU A 23 -5.97 6.65 21.65
CA LEU A 23 -5.57 7.72 20.72
C LEU A 23 -4.06 7.65 20.49
N HIS A 24 -3.65 7.62 19.24
CA HIS A 24 -2.26 7.79 18.84
C HIS A 24 -1.99 9.25 18.50
N ILE A 25 -0.86 9.77 18.98
CA ILE A 25 -0.43 11.14 18.75
C ILE A 25 1.01 11.13 18.24
N ARG A 26 1.23 11.82 17.13
CA ARG A 26 2.55 12.12 16.55
C ARG A 26 2.83 13.60 16.60
N PHE A 27 4.10 13.95 16.72
CA PHE A 27 4.57 15.33 16.69
C PHE A 27 5.89 15.37 15.92
N LYS A 28 6.05 16.30 14.99
CA LYS A 28 7.30 16.47 14.25
C LYS A 28 8.05 17.70 14.75
N THR A 29 9.35 17.58 14.90
CA THR A 29 10.26 18.68 15.25
C THR A 29 11.45 18.68 14.30
N ALA A 30 12.16 19.81 14.19
CA ALA A 30 13.42 19.82 13.44
C ALA A 30 14.37 18.73 13.99
N ARG A 31 15.14 18.13 13.11
CA ARG A 31 16.10 17.06 13.45
C ARG A 31 17.07 17.54 14.54
N ASN A 32 17.20 16.78 15.61
CA ASN A 32 18.09 17.05 16.77
C ASN A 32 17.85 18.36 17.53
N ASP A 33 16.73 19.05 17.33
CA ASP A 33 16.42 20.31 18.04
C ASP A 33 15.82 20.06 19.44
N ILE A 34 15.00 19.02 19.59
CA ILE A 34 14.28 18.73 20.84
C ILE A 34 14.84 17.44 21.46
N SER A 35 15.07 17.49 22.78
CA SER A 35 15.59 16.35 23.56
C SER A 35 14.48 15.54 24.27
N ASN A 36 13.36 16.20 24.62
CA ASN A 36 12.24 15.56 25.30
C ASN A 36 10.92 16.22 24.94
N ILE A 37 9.86 15.41 24.78
CA ILE A 37 8.48 15.88 24.60
C ILE A 37 7.56 15.08 25.50
N GLU A 38 6.68 15.80 26.21
CA GLU A 38 5.54 15.21 26.93
C GLU A 38 4.23 15.65 26.31
N VAL A 39 3.25 14.76 26.23
CA VAL A 39 1.84 15.09 25.98
C VAL A 39 1.14 15.29 27.32
N LEU A 40 0.47 16.42 27.47
CA LEU A 40 -0.50 16.64 28.52
C LEU A 40 -1.90 16.44 27.96
N ALA A 41 -2.62 15.43 28.41
CA ALA A 41 -3.92 15.05 27.87
C ALA A 41 -5.00 15.08 28.96
N VAL A 42 -6.20 15.57 28.61
CA VAL A 42 -7.28 15.80 29.56
C VAL A 42 -8.66 15.54 28.95
N ASP A 43 -9.62 15.06 29.74
CA ASP A 43 -11.04 15.22 29.39
C ASP A 43 -11.45 16.67 29.64
N PRO A 44 -11.93 17.44 28.65
CA PRO A 44 -12.25 18.86 28.83
C PRO A 44 -13.41 19.14 29.80
N PHE A 45 -14.12 18.12 30.24
CA PHE A 45 -15.26 18.26 31.15
C PHE A 45 -15.01 17.73 32.57
N ASN A 46 -13.75 17.47 32.93
CA ASN A 46 -13.38 17.12 34.30
C ASN A 46 -13.33 18.37 35.18
N TRP A 47 -14.48 18.78 35.68
CA TRP A 47 -14.64 19.92 36.56
C TRP A 47 -15.01 19.47 37.98
N ILE A 48 -14.42 20.11 38.99
CA ILE A 48 -14.72 19.90 40.41
C ILE A 48 -15.30 21.17 41.03
N PRO A 49 -16.29 21.05 41.93
CA PRO A 49 -16.82 22.22 42.63
C PRO A 49 -15.73 22.88 43.48
N ARG A 50 -15.75 24.21 43.55
CA ARG A 50 -14.91 24.93 44.51
C ARG A 50 -15.36 24.64 45.93
N ASN A 51 -14.38 24.49 46.86
CA ASN A 51 -14.65 24.24 48.27
C ASN A 51 -14.97 25.55 49.05
N ASP A 52 -15.24 26.66 48.36
CA ASP A 52 -15.52 27.99 48.97
C ASP A 52 -17.01 28.31 49.05
N GLY A 53 -17.88 27.37 48.75
CA GLY A 53 -19.35 27.54 48.77
C GLY A 53 -19.92 28.32 47.58
N THR A 54 -19.11 28.71 46.61
CA THR A 54 -19.58 29.34 45.37
C THR A 54 -20.07 28.30 44.38
N PRO A 55 -21.03 28.60 43.47
CA PRO A 55 -21.46 27.70 42.43
C PRO A 55 -20.47 27.71 41.23
N ILE A 56 -19.18 27.79 41.51
CA ILE A 56 -18.09 27.84 40.53
C ILE A 56 -17.35 26.51 40.56
N TYR A 57 -16.95 26.05 39.38
CA TYR A 57 -16.19 24.83 39.21
C TYR A 57 -14.79 25.18 38.70
N ASP A 58 -13.80 24.49 39.23
CA ASP A 58 -12.42 24.53 38.71
C ASP A 58 -12.13 23.28 37.90
N PHE A 59 -11.20 23.36 36.97
CA PHE A 59 -10.73 22.20 36.25
C PHE A 59 -9.94 21.27 37.20
N ASP A 60 -10.24 19.97 37.16
CA ASP A 60 -9.51 18.97 37.95
C ASP A 60 -8.12 18.70 37.37
N VAL A 61 -7.13 19.43 37.86
CA VAL A 61 -5.72 19.28 37.44
C VAL A 61 -5.12 17.91 37.78
N THR A 62 -5.74 17.16 38.73
CA THR A 62 -5.28 15.81 39.09
C THR A 62 -5.65 14.76 38.06
N SER A 63 -6.61 15.06 37.18
CA SER A 63 -7.06 14.21 36.09
C SER A 63 -6.16 14.27 34.85
N VAL A 64 -5.14 15.14 34.84
CA VAL A 64 -4.24 15.34 33.72
C VAL A 64 -3.33 14.11 33.52
N ILE A 65 -3.40 13.51 32.35
CA ILE A 65 -2.52 12.44 31.97
C ILE A 65 -1.25 13.04 31.35
N ARG A 66 -0.08 12.57 31.78
CA ARG A 66 1.24 12.96 31.25
C ARG A 66 1.90 11.77 30.66
N ILE A 67 2.28 11.86 29.37
CA ILE A 67 2.92 10.77 28.64
C ILE A 67 4.15 11.31 27.92
N SER A 68 5.31 10.72 28.19
CA SER A 68 6.53 11.01 27.43
C SER A 68 6.43 10.41 26.03
N MET A 69 6.76 11.21 25.01
CA MET A 69 6.86 10.74 23.64
C MET A 69 8.21 10.08 23.38
N THR A 70 8.21 9.09 22.50
CA THR A 70 9.42 8.43 22.01
C THR A 70 9.66 8.81 20.55
N LYS A 71 10.92 8.85 20.10
CA LYS A 71 11.22 8.97 18.67
C LYS A 71 10.77 7.70 17.97
N GLU A 72 9.81 7.84 17.08
CA GLU A 72 9.28 6.75 16.24
C GLU A 72 10.12 6.58 15.00
N GLN A 73 10.45 7.69 14.32
CA GLN A 73 11.24 7.71 13.10
C GLN A 73 12.09 8.98 13.02
N VAL A 74 13.14 8.91 12.21
CA VAL A 74 13.97 10.05 11.84
C VAL A 74 13.93 10.19 10.31
N THR A 75 13.71 11.41 9.84
CA THR A 75 13.76 11.76 8.41
C THR A 75 14.91 12.72 8.15
N GLU A 76 15.07 13.14 6.90
CA GLU A 76 16.11 14.12 6.54
C GLU A 76 16.01 15.40 7.37
N ASP A 77 14.80 15.94 7.55
CA ASP A 77 14.53 17.24 8.19
C ASP A 77 13.96 17.13 9.60
N TYR A 78 13.33 15.99 9.96
CA TYR A 78 12.52 15.89 11.16
C TYR A 78 12.86 14.70 12.04
N ASP A 79 12.76 14.91 13.35
CA ASP A 79 12.50 13.87 14.34
C ASP A 79 10.98 13.71 14.46
N CYS A 80 10.49 12.49 14.26
CA CYS A 80 9.08 12.14 14.42
C CYS A 80 8.86 11.46 15.77
N TRP A 81 8.03 12.07 16.61
CA TRP A 81 7.73 11.63 17.95
C TRP A 81 6.36 10.96 18.02
N PHE A 82 6.22 9.98 18.88
CA PHE A 82 5.00 9.19 19.05
C PHE A 82 4.64 8.99 20.51
N ALA A 83 3.35 9.08 20.83
CA ALA A 83 2.77 8.65 22.10
C ALA A 83 1.42 7.96 21.86
N GLN A 84 1.11 7.03 22.75
CA GLN A 84 -0.19 6.37 22.81
C GLN A 84 -0.90 6.79 24.10
N ILE A 85 -2.14 7.27 24.00
CA ILE A 85 -3.00 7.59 25.13
C ILE A 85 -4.05 6.49 25.23
N PRO A 86 -3.92 5.55 26.17
CA PRO A 86 -4.86 4.44 26.34
C PRO A 86 -6.04 4.83 27.25
N ASN A 87 -7.08 4.00 27.25
CA ASN A 87 -8.20 4.04 28.19
C ASN A 87 -8.99 5.36 28.19
N ILE A 88 -9.29 5.89 26.99
CA ILE A 88 -10.07 7.13 26.83
C ILE A 88 -11.54 6.85 27.14
N LYS A 89 -11.88 6.82 28.42
CA LYS A 89 -13.19 6.43 28.92
C LYS A 89 -14.35 7.26 28.35
N TRP A 90 -14.15 8.56 28.13
CA TRP A 90 -15.18 9.48 27.64
C TRP A 90 -15.06 9.82 26.16
N LYS A 91 -14.25 9.06 25.41
CA LYS A 91 -14.16 9.12 23.95
C LYS A 91 -13.78 10.49 23.37
N ARG A 92 -13.28 11.42 24.17
CA ARG A 92 -12.86 12.77 23.78
C ARG A 92 -11.62 13.19 24.54
N MET A 93 -10.82 14.05 23.94
CA MET A 93 -9.54 14.46 24.53
C MET A 93 -9.17 15.87 24.09
N LYS A 94 -8.69 16.67 25.02
CA LYS A 94 -7.86 17.84 24.73
C LYS A 94 -6.44 17.58 25.16
N TYR A 95 -5.46 18.07 24.41
CA TYR A 95 -4.05 17.84 24.72
C TYR A 95 -3.16 18.96 24.20
N CYS A 96 -1.99 19.11 24.82
CA CYS A 96 -0.90 19.97 24.34
C CYS A 96 0.42 19.27 24.53
N PHE A 97 1.49 19.86 24.00
CA PHE A 97 2.83 19.31 24.14
C PHE A 97 3.67 20.19 25.07
N VAL A 98 4.55 19.57 25.82
CA VAL A 98 5.63 20.23 26.54
C VAL A 98 6.93 19.79 25.88
N ALA A 99 7.53 20.68 25.09
CA ALA A 99 8.77 20.42 24.37
C ALA A 99 9.95 21.05 25.11
N GLU A 100 11.06 20.30 25.20
CA GLU A 100 12.25 20.70 25.95
C GLU A 100 13.52 20.38 25.18
N ASN A 101 14.48 21.33 25.17
CA ASN A 101 15.85 21.10 24.77
C ASN A 101 16.80 21.56 25.92
N GLN A 102 18.10 21.56 25.68
CA GLN A 102 19.07 21.92 26.72
C GLN A 102 18.94 23.34 27.28
N GLN A 103 18.29 24.25 26.57
CA GLN A 103 18.24 25.68 26.88
C GLN A 103 16.84 26.17 27.24
N GLU A 104 15.80 25.56 26.68
CA GLU A 104 14.45 26.11 26.69
C GLU A 104 13.42 25.00 26.88
N LYS A 105 12.29 25.38 27.51
CA LYS A 105 11.11 24.53 27.69
C LYS A 105 9.86 25.34 27.40
N PHE A 106 8.97 24.78 26.54
CA PHE A 106 7.77 25.46 26.07
C PHE A 106 6.54 24.55 26.16
N ILE A 107 5.39 25.16 26.39
CA ILE A 107 4.08 24.55 26.13
C ILE A 107 3.71 24.90 24.69
N VAL A 108 3.44 23.89 23.89
CA VAL A 108 3.05 24.02 22.49
C VAL A 108 1.59 23.59 22.34
N GLY A 109 0.72 24.56 22.13
CA GLY A 109 -0.70 24.35 21.93
C GLY A 109 -1.15 24.61 20.49
N SER A 110 -2.46 24.56 20.28
CA SER A 110 -3.07 24.76 18.96
C SER A 110 -3.02 26.21 18.47
N ARG A 111 -2.88 27.16 19.37
CA ARG A 111 -2.88 28.62 19.06
C ARG A 111 -1.55 29.25 19.38
N ASP A 112 -1.05 28.99 20.61
CA ASP A 112 0.10 29.68 21.15
C ASP A 112 1.20 28.72 21.60
N ARG A 113 2.44 29.21 21.56
CA ARG A 113 3.62 28.61 22.14
C ARG A 113 4.07 29.53 23.25
N ILE A 114 4.01 29.04 24.48
CA ILE A 114 4.35 29.85 25.66
C ILE A 114 5.50 29.20 26.45
N PRO A 115 6.40 29.99 27.07
CA PRO A 115 7.41 29.43 27.96
C PRO A 115 6.75 28.55 29.02
N TYR A 116 7.39 27.44 29.35
CA TYR A 116 6.88 26.52 30.36
C TYR A 116 6.66 27.24 31.70
N THR A 117 5.53 26.96 32.32
CA THR A 117 5.16 27.54 33.63
C THR A 117 4.45 26.48 34.48
N THR A 118 4.57 26.63 35.79
CA THR A 118 3.79 25.86 36.78
C THR A 118 2.50 26.58 37.21
N ASP A 119 2.26 27.79 36.70
CA ASP A 119 1.01 28.53 36.89
C ASP A 119 -0.13 27.72 36.23
N ALA A 120 -1.06 27.24 37.05
CA ALA A 120 -2.14 26.35 36.62
C ALA A 120 -3.06 27.01 35.59
N ASP A 121 -3.35 28.31 35.69
CA ASP A 121 -4.23 29.02 34.76
C ASP A 121 -3.64 29.11 33.34
N LYS A 122 -2.32 29.13 33.24
CA LYS A 122 -1.61 29.14 31.95
C LYS A 122 -1.35 27.73 31.44
N LEU A 123 -0.87 26.82 32.31
CA LEU A 123 -0.54 25.46 31.98
C LEU A 123 -1.78 24.68 31.50
N TYR A 124 -2.90 24.86 32.16
CA TYR A 124 -4.16 24.17 31.88
C TYR A 124 -5.18 25.06 31.14
N ASN A 125 -4.70 26.03 30.40
CA ASN A 125 -5.57 26.80 29.51
C ASN A 125 -6.05 25.94 28.33
N LEU A 126 -7.20 25.29 28.54
CA LEU A 126 -7.78 24.37 27.54
C LEU A 126 -8.15 25.04 26.21
N SER A 127 -8.20 26.39 26.16
CA SER A 127 -8.42 27.11 24.90
C SER A 127 -7.20 27.04 23.95
N ASN A 128 -6.01 26.75 24.52
CA ASN A 128 -4.77 26.54 23.74
C ASN A 128 -4.47 25.07 23.44
N TYR A 129 -5.27 24.13 23.94
CA TYR A 129 -5.06 22.71 23.69
C TYR A 129 -5.59 22.32 22.33
N PHE A 130 -4.94 21.36 21.68
CA PHE A 130 -5.50 20.65 20.53
C PHE A 130 -6.74 19.88 20.97
N ASN A 131 -7.67 19.68 20.07
CA ASN A 131 -8.92 19.01 20.36
C ASN A 131 -9.10 17.76 19.52
N TYR A 132 -9.23 16.60 20.16
CA TYR A 132 -9.81 15.42 19.55
C TYR A 132 -11.26 15.31 20.03
N PRO A 133 -12.24 15.66 19.17
CA PRO A 133 -13.59 15.99 19.65
C PRO A 133 -14.33 14.77 20.20
N TYR A 134 -14.33 13.67 19.51
CA TYR A 134 -14.95 12.42 19.94
C TYR A 134 -14.43 11.25 19.10
N ILE A 135 -14.34 10.05 19.73
CA ILE A 135 -14.00 8.80 19.05
C ILE A 135 -15.32 8.07 18.77
N HIS A 136 -15.78 8.09 17.52
CA HIS A 136 -16.86 7.26 17.04
C HIS A 136 -16.28 5.97 16.46
N GLU A 137 -16.87 4.83 16.77
CA GLU A 137 -16.40 3.53 16.25
C GLU A 137 -16.49 3.46 14.72
N GLU A 138 -17.47 4.16 14.15
CA GLU A 138 -17.67 4.23 12.69
C GLU A 138 -16.57 5.02 11.97
N ASP A 139 -15.88 5.94 12.68
CA ASP A 139 -14.78 6.74 12.14
C ASP A 139 -13.42 6.03 12.24
N ILE A 140 -13.35 4.90 12.96
CA ILE A 140 -12.12 4.14 13.11
C ILE A 140 -11.88 3.33 11.84
N TYR A 141 -10.70 3.50 11.25
CA TYR A 141 -10.28 2.70 10.10
C TYR A 141 -10.31 1.20 10.44
N GLN A 142 -10.92 0.43 9.56
CA GLN A 142 -10.97 -1.04 9.66
C GLN A 142 -10.83 -1.66 8.27
N ALA A 143 -9.77 -2.43 8.06
CA ALA A 143 -9.66 -3.37 6.95
C ALA A 143 -10.18 -4.75 7.40
N PRO A 144 -10.50 -5.66 6.47
CA PRO A 144 -10.79 -7.04 6.84
C PRO A 144 -9.59 -7.70 7.54
N ASP A 145 -9.84 -8.44 8.62
CA ASP A 145 -8.78 -9.03 9.48
C ASP A 145 -7.82 -9.95 8.71
N TRP A 146 -8.29 -10.60 7.66
CA TRP A 146 -7.50 -11.52 6.86
C TRP A 146 -6.45 -10.82 5.97
N VAL A 147 -6.56 -9.51 5.75
CA VAL A 147 -5.71 -8.76 4.79
C VAL A 147 -4.25 -8.76 5.22
N SER A 148 -3.97 -8.44 6.49
CA SER A 148 -2.58 -8.36 7.01
C SER A 148 -1.82 -9.70 6.94
N ASP A 149 -2.54 -10.83 6.89
CA ASP A 149 -1.98 -12.18 6.77
C ASP A 149 -1.85 -12.64 5.31
N THR A 150 -2.27 -11.82 4.35
CA THR A 150 -2.29 -12.21 2.94
C THR A 150 -0.97 -11.87 2.26
N ILE A 151 -0.51 -12.82 1.47
CA ILE A 151 0.62 -12.70 0.55
C ILE A 151 0.06 -12.86 -0.86
N TRP A 152 0.08 -11.77 -1.61
CA TRP A 152 -0.58 -11.66 -2.90
C TRP A 152 0.29 -12.14 -4.05
N TYR A 153 -0.35 -12.73 -5.05
CA TYR A 153 0.24 -13.07 -6.33
C TYR A 153 -0.55 -12.40 -7.44
N GLN A 154 0.05 -11.39 -8.09
CA GLN A 154 -0.58 -10.67 -9.20
C GLN A 154 -0.42 -11.45 -10.49
N ILE A 155 -1.52 -11.67 -11.19
CA ILE A 155 -1.58 -12.44 -12.44
C ILE A 155 -2.11 -11.57 -13.58
N PHE A 156 -1.37 -11.54 -14.70
CA PHE A 156 -1.86 -11.07 -15.99
C PHE A 156 -2.42 -12.29 -16.75
N PRO A 157 -3.76 -12.51 -16.79
CA PRO A 157 -4.36 -13.79 -17.17
C PRO A 157 -3.95 -14.28 -18.56
N GLU A 158 -3.88 -13.37 -19.53
CA GLU A 158 -3.54 -13.68 -20.92
C GLU A 158 -2.10 -14.19 -21.08
N ARG A 159 -1.21 -13.95 -20.12
CA ARG A 159 0.23 -14.30 -20.14
C ARG A 159 0.63 -15.34 -19.09
N PHE A 160 -0.31 -15.83 -18.28
CA PHE A 160 0.04 -16.71 -17.17
C PHE A 160 0.08 -18.20 -17.56
N CYS A 161 -1.02 -18.74 -18.07
CA CYS A 161 -1.09 -20.14 -18.51
C CYS A 161 -2.23 -20.35 -19.50
N ASN A 162 -1.95 -21.02 -20.63
CA ASN A 162 -2.98 -21.48 -21.55
C ASN A 162 -3.51 -22.84 -21.09
N GLY A 163 -4.70 -22.85 -20.50
CA GLY A 163 -5.36 -24.06 -20.01
C GLY A 163 -6.13 -24.84 -21.06
N THR A 164 -6.31 -24.26 -22.27
CA THR A 164 -7.08 -24.83 -23.38
C THR A 164 -6.34 -24.65 -24.72
N PRO A 165 -5.15 -25.25 -24.88
CA PRO A 165 -4.30 -24.98 -26.05
C PRO A 165 -4.93 -25.38 -27.39
N ASP A 166 -5.85 -26.32 -27.40
CA ASP A 166 -6.48 -26.90 -28.61
C ASP A 166 -7.92 -26.41 -28.84
N ASP A 167 -8.31 -25.27 -28.31
CA ASP A 167 -9.68 -24.74 -28.42
C ASP A 167 -9.99 -24.01 -29.75
N GLY A 168 -9.05 -23.97 -30.65
CA GLY A 168 -9.21 -23.38 -31.98
C GLY A 168 -9.04 -21.85 -32.03
N ARG A 169 -8.66 -21.20 -30.93
CA ARG A 169 -8.33 -19.76 -30.94
C ARG A 169 -7.06 -19.52 -31.78
N SER A 170 -7.07 -18.40 -32.52
CA SER A 170 -5.87 -17.93 -33.21
C SER A 170 -4.97 -17.15 -32.27
N VAL A 171 -3.96 -17.79 -31.72
CA VAL A 171 -3.01 -17.22 -30.78
C VAL A 171 -1.58 -17.48 -31.22
N LEU A 172 -0.64 -16.65 -30.75
CA LEU A 172 0.80 -16.85 -30.94
C LEU A 172 1.28 -18.05 -30.10
N ALA A 173 2.36 -18.70 -30.55
CA ALA A 173 2.99 -19.75 -29.75
C ALA A 173 3.47 -19.19 -28.41
N TRP A 174 3.24 -19.93 -27.34
CA TRP A 174 3.53 -19.50 -25.97
C TRP A 174 4.98 -19.04 -25.80
N GLY A 175 5.18 -17.75 -25.49
CA GLY A 175 6.50 -17.15 -25.29
C GLY A 175 7.37 -17.06 -26.55
N SER A 176 6.79 -17.13 -27.77
CA SER A 176 7.52 -17.13 -29.05
C SER A 176 8.14 -15.78 -29.42
N GLU A 177 7.65 -14.70 -28.89
CA GLU A 177 8.10 -13.34 -29.19
C GLU A 177 8.23 -12.51 -27.90
N GLU A 178 9.12 -11.53 -27.91
CA GLU A 178 9.10 -10.47 -26.92
C GLU A 178 7.77 -9.71 -27.02
N VAL A 179 7.17 -9.42 -25.89
CA VAL A 179 5.86 -8.80 -25.83
C VAL A 179 6.01 -7.30 -26.02
N ASP A 180 5.98 -6.88 -27.27
CA ASP A 180 5.78 -5.50 -27.64
C ASP A 180 4.42 -5.36 -28.33
N GLY A 181 3.51 -4.58 -27.74
CA GLY A 181 2.17 -4.31 -28.27
C GLY A 181 1.01 -4.96 -27.51
N TYR A 182 -0.08 -4.20 -27.44
CA TYR A 182 -1.30 -4.54 -26.70
C TYR A 182 -2.22 -5.55 -27.42
N ASP A 183 -1.95 -5.88 -28.67
CA ASP A 183 -2.80 -6.71 -29.54
C ASP A 183 -2.37 -8.17 -29.61
N LYS A 184 -1.18 -8.51 -29.08
CA LYS A 184 -0.66 -9.88 -29.12
C LYS A 184 -1.37 -10.75 -28.10
N LYS A 185 -1.89 -11.90 -28.56
CA LYS A 185 -2.57 -12.89 -27.72
C LYS A 185 -1.81 -14.21 -27.77
N PHE A 186 -1.51 -14.77 -26.58
CA PHE A 186 -0.82 -16.05 -26.40
C PHE A 186 -1.74 -17.14 -25.84
N GLY A 187 -2.98 -16.77 -25.48
CA GLY A 187 -4.02 -17.71 -25.11
C GLY A 187 -4.08 -18.09 -23.63
N GLY A 188 -3.38 -17.37 -22.76
CA GLY A 188 -3.58 -17.52 -21.32
C GLY A 188 -5.04 -17.28 -20.96
N ASN A 189 -5.57 -18.03 -19.97
CA ASN A 189 -6.99 -17.99 -19.62
C ASN A 189 -7.25 -18.44 -18.17
N LEU A 190 -8.50 -18.29 -17.70
CA LEU A 190 -8.91 -18.64 -16.34
C LEU A 190 -8.77 -20.14 -16.06
N ALA A 191 -9.02 -21.01 -17.07
CA ALA A 191 -8.79 -22.45 -16.95
C ALA A 191 -7.32 -22.77 -16.67
N GLY A 192 -6.40 -22.04 -17.31
CA GLY A 192 -4.97 -22.15 -17.02
C GLY A 192 -4.59 -21.72 -15.62
N ILE A 193 -5.24 -20.69 -15.09
CA ILE A 193 -5.04 -20.27 -13.69
C ILE A 193 -5.53 -21.36 -12.73
N ILE A 194 -6.71 -21.95 -12.97
CA ILE A 194 -7.23 -23.09 -12.18
C ILE A 194 -6.22 -24.23 -12.14
N GLN A 195 -5.65 -24.61 -13.28
CA GLN A 195 -4.63 -25.68 -13.36
C GLN A 195 -3.36 -25.36 -12.57
N LYS A 196 -3.09 -24.09 -12.27
CA LYS A 196 -1.89 -23.63 -11.56
C LYS A 196 -2.14 -23.21 -10.11
N LEU A 197 -3.35 -23.37 -9.57
CA LEU A 197 -3.65 -23.03 -8.19
C LEU A 197 -2.80 -23.79 -7.17
N ASP A 198 -2.45 -25.05 -7.46
CA ASP A 198 -1.55 -25.80 -6.58
C ASP A 198 -0.12 -25.23 -6.58
N TYR A 199 0.39 -24.80 -7.74
CA TYR A 199 1.66 -24.07 -7.81
C TYR A 199 1.64 -22.79 -6.94
N ILE A 200 0.56 -22.00 -7.03
CA ILE A 200 0.40 -20.77 -6.26
C ILE A 200 0.36 -21.07 -4.76
N LYS A 201 -0.41 -22.09 -4.35
CA LYS A 201 -0.49 -22.54 -2.96
C LYS A 201 0.85 -23.06 -2.43
N ASP A 202 1.53 -23.93 -3.22
CA ASP A 202 2.79 -24.55 -2.83
C ASP A 202 3.94 -23.54 -2.76
N ALA A 203 3.88 -22.47 -3.57
CA ALA A 203 4.76 -21.31 -3.44
C ALA A 203 4.51 -20.51 -2.15
N GLY A 204 3.35 -20.70 -1.52
CA GLY A 204 2.98 -20.11 -0.23
C GLY A 204 2.04 -18.91 -0.33
N PHE A 205 1.59 -18.52 -1.52
CA PHE A 205 0.61 -17.43 -1.71
C PHE A 205 -0.77 -17.84 -1.23
N ASN A 206 -1.50 -16.89 -0.64
CA ASN A 206 -2.87 -17.08 -0.17
C ASN A 206 -3.84 -15.97 -0.65
N GLY A 207 -3.40 -15.14 -1.60
CA GLY A 207 -4.22 -14.20 -2.33
C GLY A 207 -3.81 -14.12 -3.80
N ILE A 208 -4.79 -14.02 -4.70
CA ILE A 208 -4.59 -13.76 -6.13
C ILE A 208 -5.22 -12.41 -6.46
N TYR A 209 -4.46 -11.54 -7.11
CA TYR A 209 -4.96 -10.36 -7.78
C TYR A 209 -4.92 -10.58 -9.29
N LEU A 210 -6.08 -10.57 -9.94
CA LEU A 210 -6.22 -10.69 -11.37
C LEU A 210 -6.26 -9.31 -12.02
N ASN A 211 -5.35 -9.02 -12.97
CA ASN A 211 -5.54 -7.92 -13.91
C ASN A 211 -6.86 -8.09 -14.67
N PRO A 212 -7.42 -7.05 -15.35
CA PRO A 212 -8.78 -7.07 -15.84
C PRO A 212 -9.14 -8.30 -16.66
N ILE A 213 -10.35 -8.81 -16.47
CA ILE A 213 -10.84 -10.05 -17.09
C ILE A 213 -12.16 -9.89 -17.87
N PHE A 214 -12.74 -8.68 -17.81
CA PHE A 214 -14.02 -8.40 -18.46
C PHE A 214 -13.89 -8.28 -19.99
N ASP A 215 -15.02 -8.41 -20.71
CA ASP A 215 -15.06 -8.37 -22.17
C ASP A 215 -14.43 -7.07 -22.70
N SER A 216 -13.45 -7.24 -23.61
CA SER A 216 -12.64 -6.16 -24.13
C SER A 216 -11.87 -6.59 -25.37
N PRO A 217 -11.66 -5.74 -26.36
CA PRO A 217 -10.94 -6.09 -27.60
C PRO A 217 -9.43 -6.31 -27.36
N SER A 218 -8.82 -5.59 -26.42
CA SER A 218 -7.37 -5.66 -26.15
C SER A 218 -6.95 -6.91 -25.36
N SER A 219 -5.66 -7.18 -25.32
CA SER A 219 -5.10 -8.24 -24.45
C SER A 219 -5.01 -7.83 -22.97
N HIS A 220 -4.93 -6.52 -22.70
CA HIS A 220 -4.83 -5.98 -21.32
C HIS A 220 -6.18 -5.77 -20.63
N LYS A 221 -7.28 -5.67 -21.38
CA LYS A 221 -8.66 -5.55 -20.89
C LYS A 221 -9.04 -4.26 -20.14
N TYR A 222 -8.16 -3.25 -20.12
CA TYR A 222 -8.48 -1.95 -19.52
C TYR A 222 -9.48 -1.13 -20.36
N ASP A 223 -9.74 -1.49 -21.62
CA ASP A 223 -10.77 -0.92 -22.51
C ASP A 223 -12.06 -1.76 -22.46
N THR A 224 -12.61 -1.94 -21.25
CA THR A 224 -13.77 -2.79 -20.97
C THR A 224 -15.01 -2.39 -21.74
N THR A 225 -15.66 -3.35 -22.42
CA THR A 225 -16.87 -3.17 -23.20
C THR A 225 -18.13 -3.71 -22.52
N ASP A 226 -18.01 -4.78 -21.76
CA ASP A 226 -19.11 -5.34 -20.95
C ASP A 226 -18.56 -5.78 -19.58
N TYR A 227 -18.96 -5.07 -18.53
CA TYR A 227 -18.52 -5.33 -17.15
C TYR A 227 -19.22 -6.53 -16.49
N TYR A 228 -20.28 -7.08 -17.09
CA TYR A 228 -21.00 -8.24 -16.56
C TYR A 228 -20.58 -9.56 -17.20
N LYS A 229 -19.61 -9.49 -18.14
CA LYS A 229 -19.20 -10.64 -18.92
C LYS A 229 -17.69 -10.80 -18.88
N ILE A 230 -17.23 -12.03 -18.63
CA ILE A 230 -15.83 -12.40 -18.81
C ILE A 230 -15.48 -12.43 -20.29
N ASP A 231 -14.31 -11.90 -20.65
CA ASP A 231 -13.81 -11.93 -22.04
C ASP A 231 -13.77 -13.36 -22.58
N PRO A 232 -14.34 -13.62 -23.75
CA PRO A 232 -14.37 -14.98 -24.35
C PRO A 232 -12.99 -15.60 -24.56
N ASN A 233 -11.93 -14.80 -24.69
CA ASN A 233 -10.56 -15.32 -24.79
C ASN A 233 -10.03 -15.82 -23.44
N LEU A 234 -10.60 -15.35 -22.32
CA LEU A 234 -10.22 -15.78 -20.98
C LEU A 234 -11.15 -16.88 -20.43
N GLY A 235 -12.35 -17.03 -21.02
CA GLY A 235 -13.35 -17.99 -20.60
C GLY A 235 -14.76 -17.39 -20.53
N ASP A 236 -15.50 -17.73 -19.50
CA ASP A 236 -16.83 -17.21 -19.24
C ASP A 236 -17.07 -17.02 -17.72
N ASN A 237 -18.27 -16.51 -17.38
CA ASN A 237 -18.64 -16.27 -16.00
C ASN A 237 -18.63 -17.56 -15.15
N SER A 238 -18.97 -18.72 -15.74
CA SER A 238 -18.96 -20.01 -15.05
C SER A 238 -17.54 -20.45 -14.66
N ILE A 239 -16.58 -20.26 -15.55
CA ILE A 239 -15.15 -20.55 -15.27
C ILE A 239 -14.61 -19.63 -14.17
N LEU A 240 -15.01 -18.35 -14.11
CA LEU A 240 -14.65 -17.49 -12.99
C LEU A 240 -15.21 -18.03 -11.67
N GLY A 241 -16.49 -18.43 -11.66
CA GLY A 241 -17.09 -19.06 -10.46
C GLY A 241 -16.32 -20.30 -10.01
N GLN A 242 -15.91 -21.15 -10.95
CA GLN A 242 -15.07 -22.32 -10.67
C GLN A 242 -13.69 -21.91 -10.15
N LEU A 243 -13.06 -20.86 -10.71
CA LEU A 243 -11.76 -20.38 -10.23
C LEU A 243 -11.85 -19.92 -8.78
N VAL A 244 -12.85 -19.11 -8.43
CA VAL A 244 -13.04 -18.62 -7.06
C VAL A 244 -13.30 -19.78 -6.10
N GLU A 245 -14.17 -20.72 -6.45
CA GLU A 245 -14.45 -21.91 -5.63
C GLU A 245 -13.18 -22.76 -5.38
N GLU A 246 -12.42 -23.04 -6.43
CA GLU A 246 -11.18 -23.83 -6.35
C GLU A 246 -10.06 -23.09 -5.58
N ALA A 247 -9.99 -21.76 -5.71
CA ALA A 247 -9.08 -20.92 -4.93
C ALA A 247 -9.45 -20.96 -3.43
N HIS A 248 -10.73 -20.78 -3.10
CA HIS A 248 -11.23 -20.84 -1.72
C HIS A 248 -11.00 -22.20 -1.05
N LYS A 249 -11.19 -23.32 -1.77
CA LYS A 249 -10.84 -24.67 -1.28
C LYS A 249 -9.38 -24.80 -0.87
N ARG A 250 -8.50 -23.99 -1.44
CA ARG A 250 -7.06 -23.94 -1.14
C ARG A 250 -6.68 -22.86 -0.12
N GLY A 251 -7.66 -22.09 0.37
CA GLY A 251 -7.44 -20.96 1.27
C GLY A 251 -6.84 -19.74 0.57
N ILE A 252 -7.08 -19.60 -0.74
CA ILE A 252 -6.59 -18.49 -1.56
C ILE A 252 -7.75 -17.51 -1.79
N LYS A 253 -7.53 -16.23 -1.46
CA LYS A 253 -8.43 -15.11 -1.73
C LYS A 253 -8.32 -14.65 -3.18
N VAL A 254 -9.43 -14.13 -3.75
CA VAL A 254 -9.46 -13.67 -5.15
C VAL A 254 -9.93 -12.22 -5.23
N MET A 255 -9.09 -11.35 -5.79
CA MET A 255 -9.36 -9.94 -6.01
C MET A 255 -9.39 -9.65 -7.51
N LEU A 256 -10.44 -8.94 -7.96
CA LEU A 256 -10.61 -8.51 -9.34
C LEU A 256 -10.21 -7.05 -9.53
N ASP A 257 -9.94 -6.68 -10.77
CA ASP A 257 -9.63 -5.31 -11.19
C ASP A 257 -10.90 -4.61 -11.70
N ALA A 258 -11.19 -3.42 -11.17
CA ALA A 258 -12.34 -2.59 -11.53
C ALA A 258 -11.90 -1.34 -12.29
N VAL A 259 -12.13 -1.33 -13.60
CA VAL A 259 -11.82 -0.19 -14.48
C VAL A 259 -12.99 0.80 -14.47
N PHE A 260 -13.14 1.59 -13.41
CA PHE A 260 -14.30 2.49 -13.21
C PHE A 260 -13.99 3.96 -13.50
N ASN A 261 -12.76 4.29 -13.88
CA ASN A 261 -12.41 5.61 -14.37
C ASN A 261 -12.92 5.87 -15.80
N HIS A 262 -12.89 4.84 -16.66
CA HIS A 262 -13.24 4.91 -18.08
C HIS A 262 -13.82 3.58 -18.55
N CYS A 263 -14.40 3.53 -19.73
CA CYS A 263 -14.76 2.29 -20.42
C CYS A 263 -14.04 2.18 -21.77
N GLY A 264 -14.23 1.06 -22.43
CA GLY A 264 -13.76 0.87 -23.80
C GLY A 264 -14.67 1.57 -24.83
N TYR A 265 -14.11 1.86 -25.99
CA TYR A 265 -14.80 2.50 -27.10
C TYR A 265 -16.11 1.80 -27.50
N TYR A 266 -16.12 0.46 -27.47
CA TYR A 266 -17.29 -0.34 -27.86
C TYR A 266 -18.33 -0.52 -26.75
N HIS A 267 -18.17 0.13 -25.59
CA HIS A 267 -19.17 0.06 -24.52
C HIS A 267 -20.54 0.54 -25.02
N PRO A 268 -21.65 -0.17 -24.77
CA PRO A 268 -22.98 0.16 -25.30
C PRO A 268 -23.43 1.60 -25.05
N PHE A 269 -23.18 2.15 -23.86
CA PHE A 269 -23.54 3.54 -23.53
C PHE A 269 -22.77 4.53 -24.39
N TRP A 270 -21.48 4.29 -24.59
CA TRP A 270 -20.65 5.15 -25.44
C TRP A 270 -21.07 5.06 -26.91
N GLN A 271 -21.35 3.86 -27.40
CA GLN A 271 -21.85 3.67 -28.79
C GLN A 271 -23.20 4.34 -29.01
N ASP A 272 -24.08 4.36 -28.01
CA ASP A 272 -25.34 5.08 -28.09
C ASP A 272 -25.12 6.61 -28.17
N VAL A 273 -24.18 7.14 -27.35
CA VAL A 273 -23.79 8.56 -27.40
C VAL A 273 -23.20 8.93 -28.76
N LEU A 274 -22.34 8.10 -29.33
CA LEU A 274 -21.77 8.37 -30.66
C LEU A 274 -22.83 8.38 -31.76
N LYS A 275 -23.89 7.57 -31.62
CA LYS A 275 -24.97 7.45 -32.61
C LYS A 275 -26.01 8.56 -32.48
N HIS A 276 -26.38 8.95 -31.26
CA HIS A 276 -27.51 9.82 -31.02
C HIS A 276 -27.12 11.22 -30.50
N GLY A 277 -25.83 11.44 -30.21
CA GLY A 277 -25.32 12.72 -29.67
C GLY A 277 -26.06 13.10 -28.38
N ALA A 278 -26.40 14.36 -28.25
CA ALA A 278 -27.12 14.90 -27.09
C ALA A 278 -28.54 14.35 -26.87
N GLN A 279 -29.07 13.54 -27.79
CA GLN A 279 -30.37 12.84 -27.63
C GLN A 279 -30.23 11.49 -26.94
N SER A 280 -29.01 11.00 -26.72
CA SER A 280 -28.75 9.79 -25.97
C SER A 280 -29.09 9.99 -24.49
N GLU A 281 -29.77 9.03 -23.87
CA GLU A 281 -29.98 9.01 -22.41
C GLU A 281 -28.66 8.86 -21.63
N TYR A 282 -27.59 8.40 -22.28
CA TYR A 282 -26.26 8.20 -21.72
C TYR A 282 -25.31 9.37 -21.98
N TYR A 283 -25.77 10.45 -22.64
CA TYR A 283 -24.90 11.56 -23.02
C TYR A 283 -24.12 12.14 -21.84
N ASP A 284 -24.80 12.40 -20.74
CA ASP A 284 -24.21 12.93 -19.50
C ASP A 284 -23.48 11.87 -18.65
N CYS A 285 -23.49 10.59 -19.06
CA CYS A 285 -22.63 9.57 -18.46
C CYS A 285 -21.14 9.77 -18.78
N PHE A 286 -20.85 10.65 -19.75
CA PHE A 286 -19.50 11.02 -20.18
C PHE A 286 -19.34 12.54 -20.14
N TYR A 287 -18.10 13.01 -20.29
CA TYR A 287 -17.80 14.44 -20.28
C TYR A 287 -17.55 14.93 -21.72
N ILE A 288 -18.58 15.35 -22.43
CA ILE A 288 -18.46 15.99 -23.74
C ILE A 288 -18.13 17.47 -23.51
N LEU A 289 -17.10 18.01 -24.20
CA LEU A 289 -16.56 19.34 -23.93
C LEU A 289 -17.29 20.42 -24.74
N ASP A 290 -17.62 20.13 -25.99
CA ASP A 290 -18.29 21.07 -26.91
C ASP A 290 -19.38 20.28 -27.67
N PRO A 291 -20.67 20.52 -27.38
CA PRO A 291 -21.77 19.80 -28.00
C PRO A 291 -21.95 20.14 -29.50
N ASP A 292 -21.38 21.25 -29.98
CA ASP A 292 -21.48 21.69 -31.35
C ASP A 292 -20.38 21.09 -32.26
N LYS A 293 -19.43 20.34 -31.69
CA LYS A 293 -18.37 19.67 -32.43
C LYS A 293 -18.61 18.15 -32.52
N PRO A 294 -18.01 17.49 -33.54
CA PRO A 294 -17.97 16.03 -33.58
C PRO A 294 -17.39 15.47 -32.29
N ILE A 295 -18.00 14.41 -31.75
CA ILE A 295 -17.57 13.80 -30.48
C ILE A 295 -16.16 13.19 -30.65
N VAL A 296 -15.95 12.40 -31.71
CA VAL A 296 -14.64 11.84 -32.04
C VAL A 296 -13.99 12.59 -33.20
N SER A 297 -12.68 12.73 -33.16
CA SER A 297 -11.86 13.41 -34.16
C SER A 297 -11.09 12.41 -35.02
N GLY A 298 -10.74 12.84 -36.25
CA GLY A 298 -9.92 12.05 -37.17
C GLY A 298 -10.67 10.96 -37.92
N GLU A 299 -9.90 10.14 -38.64
CA GLU A 299 -10.43 9.05 -39.48
C GLU A 299 -10.68 7.80 -38.65
N ILE A 300 -11.86 7.18 -38.79
CA ILE A 300 -12.15 5.89 -38.18
C ILE A 300 -11.53 4.77 -39.04
N LYS A 301 -10.57 4.04 -38.50
CA LYS A 301 -9.93 2.88 -39.13
C LYS A 301 -10.26 1.62 -38.37
N ASN A 302 -10.70 0.58 -39.10
CA ASN A 302 -11.10 -0.69 -38.47
C ASN A 302 -12.12 -0.56 -37.33
N GLY A 303 -12.99 0.46 -37.40
CA GLY A 303 -14.02 0.72 -36.40
C GLY A 303 -13.55 1.50 -35.16
N LEU A 304 -12.29 1.91 -35.10
CA LEU A 304 -11.74 2.72 -34.02
C LEU A 304 -11.31 4.11 -34.52
N PRO A 305 -11.45 5.18 -33.70
CA PRO A 305 -10.88 6.47 -34.03
C PRO A 305 -9.35 6.40 -33.99
N GLY A 306 -8.71 7.12 -34.91
CA GLY A 306 -7.25 7.28 -34.91
C GLY A 306 -6.75 8.12 -33.74
N GLU A 307 -5.44 8.23 -33.64
CA GLU A 307 -4.81 9.19 -32.71
C GLU A 307 -5.18 10.61 -33.09
N CYS A 308 -5.37 11.47 -32.10
CA CYS A 308 -5.57 12.90 -32.28
C CYS A 308 -4.74 13.68 -31.27
N SER A 309 -4.55 14.96 -31.51
CA SER A 309 -3.92 15.85 -30.52
C SER A 309 -4.84 16.10 -29.34
N LYS A 310 -4.27 16.54 -28.21
CA LYS A 310 -5.05 16.90 -27.00
C LYS A 310 -6.09 17.99 -27.28
N GLU A 311 -5.77 18.91 -28.19
CA GLU A 311 -6.60 20.04 -28.58
C GLU A 311 -7.78 19.62 -29.45
N GLU A 312 -7.69 18.48 -30.11
CA GLU A 312 -8.74 17.89 -30.97
C GLU A 312 -9.71 17.01 -30.19
N LEU A 313 -9.36 16.61 -28.93
CA LEU A 313 -10.25 15.83 -28.09
C LEU A 313 -11.48 16.64 -27.70
N ASN A 314 -12.66 16.10 -27.97
CA ASN A 314 -13.94 16.73 -27.62
C ASN A 314 -14.65 16.07 -26.44
N PHE A 315 -13.97 15.14 -25.74
CA PHE A 315 -14.48 14.51 -24.53
C PHE A 315 -13.30 14.12 -23.61
N ARG A 316 -13.58 13.95 -22.33
CA ARG A 316 -12.56 13.48 -21.39
C ARG A 316 -12.29 12.00 -21.57
N THR A 317 -11.03 11.62 -21.46
CA THR A 317 -10.52 10.27 -21.69
C THR A 317 -9.53 9.88 -20.61
N PHE A 318 -9.19 8.60 -20.53
CA PHE A 318 -7.94 8.18 -19.91
C PHE A 318 -6.77 8.48 -20.87
N ALA A 319 -5.68 9.03 -20.36
CA ALA A 319 -4.39 9.26 -21.05
C ALA A 319 -4.51 9.90 -22.46
N TYR A 320 -5.51 10.75 -22.70
CA TYR A 320 -5.79 11.42 -23.99
C TYR A 320 -6.09 10.47 -25.16
N THR A 321 -6.47 9.22 -24.91
CA THR A 321 -6.83 8.27 -25.96
C THR A 321 -8.33 8.23 -26.22
N GLN A 322 -8.75 8.38 -27.49
CA GLN A 322 -10.15 8.36 -27.88
C GLN A 322 -10.85 7.00 -27.65
N VAL A 323 -10.10 5.93 -27.43
CA VAL A 323 -10.66 4.60 -27.22
C VAL A 323 -11.05 4.28 -25.78
N MET A 324 -10.77 5.21 -24.84
CA MET A 324 -11.07 5.05 -23.41
C MET A 324 -11.83 6.27 -22.86
N PRO A 325 -13.11 6.47 -23.22
CA PRO A 325 -13.94 7.57 -22.72
C PRO A 325 -14.15 7.49 -21.21
N LYS A 326 -13.96 8.65 -20.53
CA LYS A 326 -14.03 8.75 -19.08
C LYS A 326 -15.48 8.79 -18.59
N TRP A 327 -15.80 7.95 -17.61
CA TRP A 327 -17.07 7.98 -16.91
C TRP A 327 -17.29 9.26 -16.11
N ASN A 328 -18.48 9.83 -16.23
CA ASN A 328 -19.00 10.83 -15.31
C ASN A 328 -19.67 10.14 -14.12
N THR A 329 -18.90 9.78 -13.11
CA THR A 329 -19.41 9.12 -11.89
C THR A 329 -20.29 10.04 -11.03
N GLY A 330 -20.42 11.34 -11.37
CA GLY A 330 -21.41 12.25 -10.83
C GLY A 330 -22.80 12.06 -11.41
N ASN A 331 -22.92 11.46 -12.63
CA ASN A 331 -24.19 11.18 -13.26
C ASN A 331 -24.87 9.95 -12.58
N PRO A 332 -26.19 10.03 -12.23
CA PRO A 332 -26.87 8.94 -11.52
C PRO A 332 -26.92 7.62 -12.29
N ILE A 333 -27.00 7.65 -13.64
CA ILE A 333 -27.07 6.44 -14.47
C ILE A 333 -25.71 5.74 -14.47
N ALA A 334 -24.65 6.48 -14.76
CA ALA A 334 -23.27 5.92 -14.74
C ALA A 334 -22.89 5.40 -13.34
N ARG A 335 -23.20 6.19 -12.30
CA ARG A 335 -22.95 5.82 -10.90
C ARG A 335 -23.66 4.51 -10.54
N LYS A 336 -24.98 4.44 -10.78
CA LYS A 336 -25.76 3.24 -10.50
C LYS A 336 -25.22 2.03 -11.24
N TYR A 337 -24.90 2.18 -12.54
CA TYR A 337 -24.39 1.09 -13.35
C TYR A 337 -23.10 0.50 -12.78
N LEU A 338 -22.11 1.36 -12.43
CA LEU A 338 -20.83 0.90 -11.89
C LEU A 338 -20.96 0.30 -10.49
N LEU A 339 -21.87 0.82 -9.65
CA LEU A 339 -22.15 0.23 -8.32
C LEU A 339 -22.84 -1.13 -8.45
N ASP A 340 -23.79 -1.28 -9.39
CA ASP A 340 -24.46 -2.55 -9.67
C ASP A 340 -23.46 -3.60 -10.18
N VAL A 341 -22.48 -3.20 -11.01
CA VAL A 341 -21.37 -4.07 -11.45
C VAL A 341 -20.56 -4.57 -10.26
N ALA A 342 -20.17 -3.66 -9.35
CA ALA A 342 -19.40 -4.03 -8.18
C ALA A 342 -20.15 -5.03 -7.29
N ALA A 343 -21.44 -4.81 -7.10
CA ALA A 343 -22.33 -5.68 -6.33
C ALA A 343 -22.50 -7.06 -6.99
N TYR A 344 -22.68 -7.09 -8.31
CA TYR A 344 -22.95 -8.31 -9.07
C TYR A 344 -21.86 -9.38 -8.88
N TRP A 345 -20.58 -9.01 -8.96
CA TRP A 345 -19.48 -9.97 -8.83
C TRP A 345 -19.29 -10.47 -7.40
N ILE A 346 -19.60 -9.65 -6.40
CA ILE A 346 -19.59 -10.06 -4.98
C ILE A 346 -20.72 -11.05 -4.72
N GLU A 347 -21.95 -10.72 -5.15
CA GLU A 347 -23.15 -11.52 -4.87
C GLU A 347 -23.13 -12.87 -5.56
N ASN A 348 -22.74 -12.92 -6.85
CA ASN A 348 -22.89 -14.10 -7.68
C ASN A 348 -21.62 -14.98 -7.73
N TYR A 349 -20.44 -14.40 -7.46
CA TYR A 349 -19.16 -15.11 -7.60
C TYR A 349 -18.29 -15.09 -6.34
N HIS A 350 -18.72 -14.41 -5.28
CA HIS A 350 -18.08 -14.41 -3.96
C HIS A 350 -16.60 -14.03 -3.98
N ILE A 351 -16.25 -13.05 -4.81
CA ILE A 351 -14.89 -12.50 -4.83
C ILE A 351 -14.54 -11.85 -3.48
N ASP A 352 -13.26 -11.77 -3.13
CA ASP A 352 -12.79 -11.29 -1.83
C ASP A 352 -12.32 -9.83 -1.85
N GLY A 353 -12.15 -9.23 -3.02
CA GLY A 353 -11.68 -7.86 -3.12
C GLY A 353 -11.81 -7.22 -4.49
N TRP A 354 -11.69 -5.91 -4.48
CA TRP A 354 -11.61 -5.06 -5.65
C TRP A 354 -10.32 -4.24 -5.64
N ARG A 355 -9.52 -4.32 -6.71
CA ARG A 355 -8.51 -3.32 -7.04
C ARG A 355 -9.15 -2.29 -7.97
N LEU A 356 -9.01 -1.02 -7.64
CA LEU A 356 -9.67 0.10 -8.31
C LEU A 356 -8.65 0.83 -9.19
N ASP A 357 -8.79 0.64 -10.50
CA ASP A 357 -7.92 1.22 -11.53
C ASP A 357 -8.04 2.74 -11.58
N VAL A 358 -6.91 3.45 -11.72
CA VAL A 358 -6.85 4.93 -11.82
C VAL A 358 -7.74 5.62 -10.78
N SER A 359 -7.75 5.12 -9.56
CA SER A 359 -8.73 5.50 -8.54
C SER A 359 -8.62 6.97 -8.09
N ASN A 360 -7.46 7.60 -8.28
CA ASN A 360 -7.21 9.01 -8.00
C ASN A 360 -7.94 9.97 -8.95
N GLU A 361 -8.39 9.50 -10.11
CA GLU A 361 -9.14 10.30 -11.08
C GLU A 361 -10.67 10.19 -10.95
N VAL A 362 -11.17 9.33 -10.07
CA VAL A 362 -12.60 9.15 -9.80
C VAL A 362 -12.98 9.93 -8.54
N SER A 363 -14.21 10.45 -8.48
CA SER A 363 -14.62 11.33 -7.38
C SER A 363 -14.66 10.62 -6.03
N HIS A 364 -14.25 11.31 -4.97
CA HIS A 364 -14.36 10.82 -3.59
C HIS A 364 -15.81 10.46 -3.20
N ASP A 365 -16.78 11.19 -3.71
CA ASP A 365 -18.20 10.94 -3.46
C ASP A 365 -18.64 9.57 -4.01
N PHE A 366 -18.20 9.23 -5.23
CA PHE A 366 -18.42 7.91 -5.80
C PHE A 366 -17.76 6.80 -4.96
N TRP A 367 -16.52 6.99 -4.51
CA TRP A 367 -15.80 6.00 -3.71
C TRP A 367 -16.44 5.76 -2.34
N ARG A 368 -17.03 6.80 -1.73
CA ARG A 368 -17.81 6.65 -0.50
C ARG A 368 -19.08 5.80 -0.71
N GLU A 369 -19.79 6.03 -1.81
CA GLU A 369 -20.95 5.18 -2.14
C GLU A 369 -20.52 3.76 -2.53
N PHE A 370 -19.42 3.61 -3.27
CA PHE A 370 -18.84 2.32 -3.59
C PHE A 370 -18.56 1.52 -2.31
N ARG A 371 -17.83 2.13 -1.35
CA ARG A 371 -17.55 1.48 -0.06
C ARG A 371 -18.84 1.06 0.66
N LYS A 372 -19.82 1.94 0.75
CA LYS A 372 -21.10 1.64 1.38
C LYS A 372 -21.79 0.44 0.71
N THR A 373 -21.86 0.43 -0.61
CA THR A 373 -22.44 -0.65 -1.38
C THR A 373 -21.72 -1.97 -1.11
N VAL A 374 -20.42 -2.00 -1.30
CA VAL A 374 -19.58 -3.20 -1.16
C VAL A 374 -19.59 -3.74 0.27
N LYS A 375 -19.35 -2.87 1.27
CA LYS A 375 -19.29 -3.28 2.69
C LYS A 375 -20.67 -3.64 3.27
N SER A 376 -21.77 -3.15 2.71
CA SER A 376 -23.11 -3.56 3.12
C SER A 376 -23.43 -5.00 2.69
N MET A 377 -22.83 -5.48 1.61
CA MET A 377 -22.97 -6.85 1.13
C MET A 377 -22.10 -7.82 1.90
N ASN A 378 -20.83 -7.44 2.07
CA ASN A 378 -19.86 -8.21 2.84
C ASN A 378 -18.76 -7.28 3.38
N ARG A 379 -18.66 -7.17 4.71
CA ARG A 379 -17.63 -6.35 5.38
C ARG A 379 -16.21 -6.82 5.09
N ASP A 380 -16.05 -8.10 4.75
CA ASP A 380 -14.76 -8.74 4.51
C ASP A 380 -14.23 -8.55 3.07
N ILE A 381 -14.91 -7.78 2.22
CA ILE A 381 -14.38 -7.42 0.90
C ILE A 381 -13.25 -6.40 1.06
N TYR A 382 -12.08 -6.71 0.54
CA TYR A 382 -10.94 -5.80 0.52
C TYR A 382 -11.08 -4.78 -0.61
N ILE A 383 -10.91 -3.49 -0.30
CA ILE A 383 -11.00 -2.38 -1.26
C ILE A 383 -9.61 -1.76 -1.39
N LEU A 384 -8.96 -2.04 -2.51
CA LEU A 384 -7.60 -1.60 -2.84
C LEU A 384 -7.62 -0.54 -3.94
N GLY A 385 -7.22 0.69 -3.65
CA GLY A 385 -7.08 1.75 -4.66
C GLY A 385 -5.73 1.69 -5.37
N GLU A 386 -5.68 2.01 -6.67
CA GLU A 386 -4.45 2.36 -7.33
C GLU A 386 -4.24 3.86 -7.23
N THR A 387 -3.21 4.27 -6.49
CA THR A 387 -2.69 5.64 -6.44
C THR A 387 -1.18 5.57 -6.36
N TRP A 388 -0.48 6.49 -7.03
CA TRP A 388 0.98 6.45 -7.13
C TRP A 388 1.69 7.36 -6.12
N ASP A 389 0.95 8.31 -5.56
CA ASP A 389 1.45 9.34 -4.65
C ASP A 389 0.69 9.29 -3.32
N ASN A 390 0.85 10.34 -2.49
CA ASN A 390 0.20 10.46 -1.19
C ASN A 390 -1.31 10.12 -1.27
N SER A 391 -1.66 9.00 -0.68
CA SER A 391 -3.00 8.42 -0.77
C SER A 391 -3.87 8.68 0.45
N TYR A 392 -3.38 9.44 1.45
CA TYR A 392 -4.11 9.67 2.69
C TYR A 392 -5.55 10.19 2.49
N PRO A 393 -5.86 11.07 1.50
CA PRO A 393 -7.24 11.52 1.25
C PRO A 393 -8.26 10.42 0.96
N TRP A 394 -7.83 9.26 0.46
CA TRP A 394 -8.69 8.09 0.19
C TRP A 394 -8.69 7.07 1.33
N LEU A 395 -7.81 7.22 2.32
CA LEU A 395 -7.56 6.27 3.39
C LEU A 395 -8.06 6.75 4.77
N MET A 396 -9.03 7.66 4.76
CA MET A 396 -9.60 8.24 5.99
C MET A 396 -10.69 7.38 6.64
N GLY A 397 -10.87 6.13 6.18
CA GLY A 397 -11.85 5.16 6.73
C GLY A 397 -13.16 5.08 5.94
N ASP A 398 -13.41 6.01 5.01
CA ASP A 398 -14.69 6.15 4.30
C ASP A 398 -14.64 5.75 2.80
N GLN A 399 -13.47 5.37 2.27
CA GLN A 399 -13.28 5.02 0.86
C GLN A 399 -12.53 3.69 0.69
N PHE A 400 -11.20 3.69 0.70
CA PHE A 400 -10.41 2.47 0.51
C PHE A 400 -9.97 1.85 1.84
N ASP A 401 -9.69 0.55 1.82
CA ASP A 401 -9.01 -0.13 2.92
C ASP A 401 -7.48 0.03 2.80
N ALA A 402 -6.97 0.10 1.58
CA ALA A 402 -5.55 0.32 1.31
C ALA A 402 -5.34 0.82 -0.12
N VAL A 403 -4.08 1.07 -0.47
CA VAL A 403 -3.64 1.37 -1.83
C VAL A 403 -2.45 0.51 -2.23
N MET A 404 -2.24 0.37 -3.56
CA MET A 404 -0.98 -0.13 -4.11
C MET A 404 0.13 0.85 -3.71
N ASN A 405 1.05 0.39 -2.85
CA ASN A 405 1.98 1.25 -2.14
C ASN A 405 3.23 1.58 -2.97
N TYR A 406 3.08 2.39 -4.00
CA TYR A 406 4.22 2.85 -4.81
C TYR A 406 5.16 3.79 -4.03
N GLU A 407 4.69 4.44 -2.97
CA GLU A 407 5.54 5.19 -2.03
C GLU A 407 6.53 4.29 -1.27
N PHE A 408 6.23 2.99 -1.13
CA PHE A 408 7.17 1.97 -0.70
C PHE A 408 8.09 1.52 -1.83
N SER A 409 7.55 1.29 -3.02
CA SER A 409 8.30 0.73 -4.15
C SER A 409 9.46 1.64 -4.58
N VAL A 410 9.20 2.94 -4.72
CA VAL A 410 10.19 3.92 -5.21
C VAL A 410 11.47 3.98 -4.36
N PRO A 411 11.41 4.14 -3.03
CA PRO A 411 12.62 4.06 -2.19
C PRO A 411 13.36 2.73 -2.30
N VAL A 412 12.64 1.61 -2.39
CA VAL A 412 13.25 0.28 -2.53
C VAL A 412 13.96 0.17 -3.87
N TRP A 413 13.33 0.57 -4.97
CA TRP A 413 13.98 0.63 -6.27
C TRP A 413 15.26 1.45 -6.23
N ASN A 414 15.21 2.65 -5.68
CA ASN A 414 16.36 3.57 -5.68
C ASN A 414 17.50 3.09 -4.79
N PHE A 415 17.24 2.33 -3.73
CA PHE A 415 18.27 1.74 -2.89
C PHE A 415 18.96 0.52 -3.55
N PHE A 416 18.17 -0.34 -4.21
CA PHE A 416 18.71 -1.56 -4.83
C PHE A 416 19.09 -1.39 -6.31
N ARG A 417 18.71 -0.28 -6.95
CA ARG A 417 18.98 0.00 -8.36
C ARG A 417 20.44 -0.23 -8.75
N ASP A 418 20.65 -0.63 -10.00
CA ASP A 418 22.00 -0.64 -10.56
C ASP A 418 22.57 0.79 -10.64
N ARG A 419 23.68 1.02 -9.98
CA ARG A 419 24.35 2.33 -9.95
C ARG A 419 24.99 2.76 -11.28
N GLN A 420 25.18 1.80 -12.19
CA GLN A 420 25.66 2.08 -13.54
C GLN A 420 24.51 2.37 -14.52
N GLY A 421 23.26 2.10 -14.09
CA GLY A 421 22.06 2.37 -14.84
C GLY A 421 21.62 3.84 -14.79
N THR A 422 20.53 4.14 -15.45
CA THR A 422 19.85 5.44 -15.37
C THR A 422 18.89 5.49 -14.18
N GLY A 423 18.70 6.67 -13.62
CA GLY A 423 17.74 6.92 -12.54
C GLY A 423 18.39 7.31 -11.20
N VAL A 424 17.52 7.62 -10.25
CA VAL A 424 17.93 8.04 -8.91
C VAL A 424 18.38 6.82 -8.10
N THR A 425 19.48 6.95 -7.37
CA THR A 425 19.96 5.93 -6.42
C THR A 425 20.03 6.54 -5.02
N TYR A 426 19.75 5.74 -4.00
CA TYR A 426 19.86 6.12 -2.59
C TYR A 426 21.00 5.36 -1.92
N ASN A 427 21.67 6.01 -0.96
CA ASN A 427 22.45 5.33 0.05
C ASN A 427 21.55 4.84 1.21
N GLY A 428 22.13 4.16 2.19
CA GLY A 428 21.37 3.62 3.32
C GLY A 428 20.70 4.69 4.19
N GLU A 429 21.33 5.85 4.40
CA GLU A 429 20.75 6.95 5.18
C GLU A 429 19.56 7.58 4.45
N GLU A 430 19.69 7.87 3.15
CA GLU A 430 18.61 8.39 2.31
C GLU A 430 17.42 7.42 2.27
N PHE A 431 17.71 6.13 2.10
CA PHE A 431 16.68 5.08 2.14
C PHE A 431 15.94 5.05 3.48
N GLN A 432 16.67 5.04 4.60
CA GLN A 432 16.08 5.06 5.95
C GLN A 432 15.17 6.27 6.15
N HIS A 433 15.59 7.46 5.70
CA HIS A 433 14.79 8.68 5.80
C HIS A 433 13.51 8.61 4.99
N ARG A 434 13.53 8.04 3.78
CA ARG A 434 12.33 7.86 2.94
C ARG A 434 11.36 6.85 3.54
N ILE A 435 11.87 5.74 4.04
CA ILE A 435 11.04 4.74 4.73
C ILE A 435 10.49 5.28 6.06
N GLY A 436 11.30 6.01 6.83
CA GLY A 436 10.85 6.68 8.05
C GLY A 436 9.72 7.69 7.78
N LYS A 437 9.81 8.45 6.67
CA LYS A 437 8.74 9.33 6.22
C LYS A 437 7.47 8.54 5.95
N LEU A 438 7.53 7.48 5.13
CA LEU A 438 6.39 6.62 4.79
C LEU A 438 5.69 6.06 6.04
N LEU A 439 6.45 5.54 7.01
CA LEU A 439 5.91 4.99 8.26
C LEU A 439 5.17 6.01 9.13
N THR A 440 5.40 7.31 8.92
CA THR A 440 4.78 8.40 9.69
C THR A 440 3.70 9.16 8.93
N GLU A 441 3.47 8.86 7.65
CA GLU A 441 2.44 9.52 6.82
C GLU A 441 1.05 8.93 7.01
N TYR A 442 0.96 7.67 7.44
CA TYR A 442 -0.32 6.97 7.65
C TYR A 442 -0.50 6.54 9.11
N PRO A 443 -1.74 6.37 9.57
CA PRO A 443 -2.04 5.66 10.81
C PRO A 443 -1.40 4.27 10.85
N LYS A 444 -0.91 3.84 12.02
CA LYS A 444 -0.20 2.55 12.17
C LYS A 444 -1.00 1.34 11.68
N HIS A 445 -2.27 1.24 12.10
CA HIS A 445 -3.15 0.14 11.72
C HIS A 445 -3.51 0.14 10.21
N LEU A 446 -3.42 1.29 9.54
CA LEU A 446 -3.56 1.38 8.09
C LEU A 446 -2.29 0.88 7.39
N THR A 447 -1.11 1.28 7.89
CA THR A 447 0.18 0.85 7.32
C THR A 447 0.33 -0.66 7.29
N GLU A 448 -0.26 -1.38 8.26
CA GLU A 448 -0.26 -2.85 8.33
C GLU A 448 -1.12 -3.55 7.26
N ASN A 449 -1.91 -2.78 6.50
CA ASN A 449 -2.77 -3.30 5.44
C ASN A 449 -2.42 -2.79 4.04
N LEU A 450 -1.40 -1.90 3.90
CA LEU A 450 -0.98 -1.39 2.61
C LEU A 450 -0.44 -2.51 1.71
N PHE A 451 -0.76 -2.44 0.41
CA PHE A 451 -0.38 -3.44 -0.57
C PHE A 451 0.99 -3.11 -1.16
N ASN A 452 2.03 -3.76 -0.66
CA ASN A 452 3.41 -3.49 -1.03
C ASN A 452 3.85 -4.35 -2.22
N LEU A 453 4.51 -3.75 -3.19
CA LEU A 453 4.95 -4.42 -4.41
C LEU A 453 6.33 -3.90 -4.82
N LEU A 454 7.09 -4.73 -5.55
CA LEU A 454 8.37 -4.34 -6.15
C LEU A 454 8.28 -4.18 -7.66
N ASP A 455 7.31 -4.81 -8.28
CA ASP A 455 7.00 -4.72 -9.69
C ASP A 455 5.52 -5.05 -9.95
N SER A 456 5.03 -4.67 -11.12
CA SER A 456 3.67 -4.91 -11.57
C SER A 456 3.63 -4.97 -13.10
N HIS A 457 2.43 -5.09 -13.66
CA HIS A 457 2.22 -4.99 -15.11
C HIS A 457 2.44 -3.57 -15.68
N ASP A 458 2.57 -2.54 -14.84
CA ASP A 458 2.77 -1.13 -15.22
C ASP A 458 4.19 -0.63 -14.97
N THR A 459 5.07 -1.45 -14.40
CA THR A 459 6.45 -1.07 -14.06
C THR A 459 7.45 -2.02 -14.68
N GLU A 460 8.71 -1.63 -14.72
CA GLU A 460 9.78 -2.60 -14.98
C GLU A 460 9.79 -3.70 -13.92
N ARG A 461 10.18 -4.92 -14.30
CA ARG A 461 10.39 -6.00 -13.33
C ARG A 461 11.59 -5.69 -12.43
N ILE A 462 11.52 -6.10 -11.17
CA ILE A 462 12.58 -5.83 -10.17
C ILE A 462 13.96 -6.30 -10.65
N LEU A 463 14.05 -7.45 -11.31
CA LEU A 463 15.32 -7.93 -11.86
C LEU A 463 15.95 -6.95 -12.86
N ASN A 464 15.13 -6.25 -13.64
CA ASN A 464 15.57 -5.23 -14.59
C ASN A 464 16.10 -3.98 -13.86
N ILE A 465 15.34 -3.51 -12.86
CA ILE A 465 15.68 -2.34 -12.04
C ILE A 465 17.04 -2.51 -11.36
N VAL A 466 17.35 -3.72 -10.89
CA VAL A 466 18.63 -4.03 -10.23
C VAL A 466 19.76 -4.46 -11.18
N GLY A 467 19.60 -4.24 -12.50
CA GLY A 467 20.63 -4.54 -13.50
C GLY A 467 20.89 -6.03 -13.71
N GLY A 468 19.90 -6.89 -13.55
CA GLY A 468 20.02 -8.34 -13.74
C GLY A 468 20.65 -9.08 -12.56
N ASN A 469 20.93 -8.41 -11.43
CA ASN A 469 21.58 -9.02 -10.28
C ASN A 469 20.55 -9.74 -9.36
N ALA A 470 20.46 -11.06 -9.46
CA ALA A 470 19.54 -11.87 -8.66
C ALA A 470 19.77 -11.74 -7.14
N LYS A 471 21.01 -11.49 -6.67
CA LYS A 471 21.27 -11.28 -5.24
C LYS A 471 20.65 -9.99 -4.71
N LYS A 472 20.64 -8.92 -5.52
CA LYS A 472 19.90 -7.70 -5.17
C LYS A 472 18.39 -7.91 -5.14
N VAL A 473 17.86 -8.78 -6.03
CA VAL A 473 16.44 -9.19 -5.99
C VAL A 473 16.11 -9.89 -4.68
N GLU A 474 16.97 -10.84 -4.23
CA GLU A 474 16.83 -11.49 -2.93
C GLU A 474 16.75 -10.47 -1.78
N LEU A 475 17.66 -9.47 -1.76
CA LEU A 475 17.68 -8.44 -0.73
C LEU A 475 16.43 -7.53 -0.76
N ALA A 476 15.96 -7.17 -1.95
CA ALA A 476 14.75 -6.38 -2.11
C ALA A 476 13.50 -7.15 -1.61
N TYR A 477 13.39 -8.44 -1.94
CA TYR A 477 12.31 -9.28 -1.40
C TYR A 477 12.45 -9.51 0.11
N LEU A 478 13.66 -9.66 0.64
CA LEU A 478 13.87 -9.71 2.08
C LEU A 478 13.29 -8.46 2.77
N PHE A 479 13.55 -7.27 2.23
CA PHE A 479 12.97 -6.04 2.76
C PHE A 479 11.44 -6.03 2.63
N LEU A 480 10.89 -6.39 1.46
CA LEU A 480 9.44 -6.48 1.24
C LEU A 480 8.75 -7.39 2.26
N PHE A 481 9.29 -8.60 2.50
CA PHE A 481 8.67 -9.59 3.39
C PHE A 481 8.84 -9.28 4.88
N THR A 482 9.76 -8.42 5.24
CA THR A 482 9.96 -7.96 6.62
C THR A 482 9.38 -6.57 6.91
N PHE A 483 8.86 -5.88 5.89
CA PHE A 483 8.17 -4.60 6.00
C PHE A 483 6.68 -4.81 6.38
N PRO A 484 6.05 -3.89 7.16
CA PRO A 484 4.61 -3.94 7.44
C PRO A 484 3.76 -3.75 6.17
N GLY A 485 2.54 -4.25 6.19
CA GLY A 485 1.64 -4.27 5.03
C GLY A 485 1.55 -5.64 4.38
N THR A 486 0.84 -5.79 3.28
CA THR A 486 0.65 -7.06 2.57
C THR A 486 1.56 -7.14 1.35
N PRO A 487 2.50 -8.09 1.29
CA PRO A 487 3.40 -8.19 0.16
C PRO A 487 2.70 -8.77 -1.07
N CYS A 488 3.04 -8.24 -2.25
CA CYS A 488 2.61 -8.76 -3.55
C CYS A 488 3.81 -9.10 -4.42
N ILE A 489 3.74 -10.22 -5.09
CA ILE A 489 4.67 -10.63 -6.15
C ILE A 489 3.92 -10.67 -7.48
N TYR A 490 4.48 -10.02 -8.49
CA TYR A 490 4.01 -10.10 -9.86
C TYR A 490 4.46 -11.42 -10.48
N TYR A 491 3.56 -12.15 -11.16
CA TYR A 491 3.85 -13.49 -11.69
C TYR A 491 5.18 -13.54 -12.45
N GLY A 492 5.96 -14.57 -12.19
CA GLY A 492 7.25 -14.80 -12.82
C GLY A 492 8.43 -14.08 -12.17
N SER A 493 8.20 -13.06 -11.32
CA SER A 493 9.29 -12.40 -10.61
C SER A 493 9.92 -13.33 -9.57
N GLU A 494 9.14 -14.25 -9.01
CA GLU A 494 9.62 -15.29 -8.08
C GLU A 494 10.58 -16.30 -8.73
N ILE A 495 10.53 -16.45 -10.03
CA ILE A 495 11.43 -17.34 -10.80
C ILE A 495 12.50 -16.56 -11.58
N GLY A 496 12.63 -15.26 -11.33
CA GLY A 496 13.66 -14.42 -11.93
C GLY A 496 13.37 -13.98 -13.36
N MET A 497 12.09 -13.81 -13.76
CA MET A 497 11.76 -13.19 -15.05
C MET A 497 12.16 -11.72 -15.03
N GLY A 498 12.82 -11.27 -16.11
CA GLY A 498 13.12 -9.87 -16.39
C GLY A 498 12.08 -9.24 -17.30
N GLY A 499 12.27 -7.97 -17.64
CA GLY A 499 11.49 -7.21 -18.59
C GLY A 499 11.41 -5.73 -18.21
N GLY A 500 11.69 -4.84 -19.18
CA GLY A 500 11.49 -3.40 -19.04
C GLY A 500 10.02 -3.04 -19.17
N GLU A 501 9.71 -1.75 -19.09
CA GLU A 501 8.34 -1.18 -19.09
C GLU A 501 7.47 -1.70 -20.25
N HIS A 502 8.05 -1.93 -21.42
CA HIS A 502 7.31 -2.42 -22.59
C HIS A 502 7.34 -3.95 -22.76
N SER A 503 8.17 -4.66 -21.98
CA SER A 503 8.35 -6.12 -22.06
C SER A 503 8.11 -6.85 -20.74
N ASN A 504 7.52 -6.21 -19.76
CA ASN A 504 7.22 -6.78 -18.43
C ASN A 504 6.07 -7.80 -18.43
N ARG A 505 5.25 -7.83 -19.52
CA ARG A 505 4.06 -8.70 -19.66
C ARG A 505 4.37 -9.97 -20.48
N GLN A 506 5.55 -10.54 -20.33
CA GLN A 506 5.94 -11.79 -20.98
C GLN A 506 5.12 -12.98 -20.49
N CYS A 507 5.02 -14.03 -21.35
CA CYS A 507 4.42 -15.29 -20.93
C CYS A 507 5.22 -15.93 -19.80
N MET A 508 4.50 -16.46 -18.79
CA MET A 508 5.08 -17.20 -17.67
C MET A 508 5.96 -18.36 -18.19
N ILE A 509 7.14 -18.48 -17.63
CA ILE A 509 8.09 -19.56 -17.96
C ILE A 509 7.77 -20.77 -17.08
N TRP A 510 7.08 -21.77 -17.65
CA TRP A 510 6.73 -23.01 -16.94
C TRP A 510 7.81 -24.08 -17.01
N ASP A 511 8.78 -23.95 -17.90
CA ASP A 511 9.94 -24.83 -18.00
C ASP A 511 10.88 -24.60 -16.81
N LYS A 512 10.94 -25.59 -15.92
CA LYS A 512 11.70 -25.52 -14.65
C LYS A 512 13.22 -25.37 -14.86
N ASP A 513 13.75 -25.75 -16.01
CA ASP A 513 15.19 -25.62 -16.29
C ASP A 513 15.57 -24.21 -16.73
N ARG A 514 14.57 -23.38 -17.07
CA ARG A 514 14.74 -21.97 -17.40
C ARG A 514 14.44 -21.03 -16.20
N GLN A 515 14.02 -21.58 -15.08
CA GLN A 515 13.67 -20.81 -13.86
C GLN A 515 14.87 -20.66 -12.94
N ASN A 516 14.98 -19.53 -12.25
CA ASN A 516 15.93 -19.34 -11.16
C ASN A 516 15.43 -20.05 -9.90
N LYS A 517 15.87 -21.30 -9.73
CA LYS A 517 15.46 -22.16 -8.60
C LYS A 517 15.91 -21.61 -7.24
N GLU A 518 17.12 -21.03 -7.18
CA GLU A 518 17.66 -20.47 -5.93
C GLU A 518 16.80 -19.30 -5.45
N LEU A 519 16.42 -18.39 -6.35
CA LEU A 519 15.54 -17.27 -6.02
C LEU A 519 14.15 -17.76 -5.59
N TYR A 520 13.59 -18.75 -6.28
CA TYR A 520 12.29 -19.32 -5.93
C TYR A 520 12.29 -19.93 -4.52
N GLU A 521 13.29 -20.76 -4.19
CA GLU A 521 13.46 -21.34 -2.86
C GLU A 521 13.69 -20.28 -1.77
N PHE A 522 14.44 -19.23 -2.10
CA PHE A 522 14.66 -18.11 -1.20
C PHE A 522 13.34 -17.38 -0.88
N ILE A 523 12.53 -17.09 -1.88
CA ILE A 523 11.23 -16.41 -1.71
C ILE A 523 10.26 -17.30 -0.92
N GLN A 524 10.18 -18.60 -1.22
CA GLN A 524 9.37 -19.54 -0.42
C GLN A 524 9.78 -19.50 1.07
N LYS A 525 11.07 -19.47 1.36
CA LYS A 525 11.57 -19.38 2.74
C LYS A 525 11.18 -18.06 3.40
N LEU A 526 11.23 -16.93 2.68
CA LEU A 526 10.77 -15.64 3.19
C LEU A 526 9.26 -15.64 3.48
N ILE A 527 8.46 -16.24 2.61
CA ILE A 527 7.02 -16.42 2.82
C ILE A 527 6.76 -17.22 4.11
N ASP A 528 7.46 -18.32 4.29
CA ASP A 528 7.34 -19.14 5.48
C ASP A 528 7.76 -18.41 6.76
N LEU A 529 8.86 -17.67 6.71
CA LEU A 529 9.33 -16.85 7.82
C LEU A 529 8.30 -15.77 8.18
N ARG A 530 7.76 -15.05 7.17
CA ARG A 530 6.74 -14.02 7.42
C ARG A 530 5.50 -14.59 8.10
N LYS A 531 5.03 -15.76 7.70
CA LYS A 531 3.86 -16.43 8.32
C LYS A 531 4.11 -16.80 9.77
N LYS A 532 5.35 -17.14 10.14
CA LYS A 532 5.75 -17.61 11.48
C LYS A 532 6.19 -16.48 12.41
N THR A 533 6.62 -15.34 11.88
CA THR A 533 7.24 -14.23 12.61
C THR A 533 6.27 -13.06 12.70
N GLU A 534 5.64 -12.86 13.85
CA GLU A 534 4.64 -11.81 14.08
C GLU A 534 5.22 -10.42 13.81
N SER A 535 6.45 -10.14 14.25
CA SER A 535 7.10 -8.86 14.11
C SER A 535 7.27 -8.41 12.65
N PHE A 536 7.30 -9.31 11.66
CA PHE A 536 7.41 -8.92 10.26
C PHE A 536 6.15 -8.20 9.74
N ARG A 537 4.98 -8.48 10.34
CA ARG A 537 3.72 -7.84 9.98
C ARG A 537 3.50 -6.52 10.73
N SER A 538 4.11 -6.38 11.90
CA SER A 538 3.97 -5.20 12.74
C SER A 538 4.56 -3.94 12.09
N VAL A 539 3.94 -2.80 12.31
CA VAL A 539 4.44 -1.47 11.91
C VAL A 539 5.67 -1.03 12.71
N GLU A 540 5.98 -1.70 13.83
CA GLU A 540 7.12 -1.37 14.69
C GLU A 540 8.45 -1.72 14.00
N LEU A 541 8.92 -0.82 13.14
CA LEU A 541 10.20 -0.87 12.45
C LEU A 541 11.05 0.33 12.87
N PHE A 542 12.25 0.07 13.35
CA PHE A 542 13.18 1.12 13.78
C PHE A 542 14.58 0.85 13.21
N PHE A 543 15.12 1.80 12.45
CA PHE A 543 16.49 1.72 11.92
C PHE A 543 17.53 2.00 12.99
N LEU A 544 18.65 1.31 12.92
CA LEU A 544 19.82 1.53 13.75
C LEU A 544 20.90 2.21 12.91
N ASP A 545 21.52 3.24 13.49
CA ASP A 545 22.58 3.97 12.82
C ASP A 545 23.81 3.08 12.58
N LEU A 546 24.29 3.07 11.35
CA LEU A 546 25.51 2.41 10.91
C LEU A 546 26.46 3.43 10.25
N PRO A 547 27.15 4.29 11.04
CA PRO A 547 28.02 5.29 10.48
C PRO A 547 29.15 4.62 9.66
N ALA A 548 29.43 5.18 8.49
CA ALA A 548 30.43 4.71 7.51
C ALA A 548 30.06 3.45 6.69
N HIS A 549 28.83 2.96 6.77
CA HIS A 549 28.36 1.81 5.97
C HIS A 549 27.19 2.22 5.05
N ASN A 550 27.52 2.98 3.99
CA ASN A 550 26.52 3.65 3.14
C ASN A 550 25.54 2.70 2.41
N ASP A 551 25.93 1.44 2.19
CA ASP A 551 25.12 0.45 1.46
C ASP A 551 24.59 -0.67 2.35
N THR A 552 24.67 -0.47 3.66
CA THR A 552 24.18 -1.43 4.66
C THR A 552 23.10 -0.79 5.51
N ILE A 553 22.02 -1.49 5.68
CA ILE A 553 20.93 -1.10 6.58
C ILE A 553 20.73 -2.15 7.67
N LEU A 554 20.44 -1.70 8.85
CA LEU A 554 20.10 -2.54 10.00
C LEU A 554 18.85 -1.96 10.67
N TYR A 555 17.85 -2.78 10.85
CA TYR A 555 16.63 -2.35 11.52
C TYR A 555 16.10 -3.42 12.47
N ARG A 556 15.39 -2.95 13.49
CA ARG A 556 14.68 -3.77 14.45
C ARG A 556 13.21 -3.82 14.10
N LYS A 557 12.64 -5.02 14.14
CA LYS A 557 11.21 -5.29 14.13
C LYS A 557 10.78 -5.78 15.50
N SER A 558 9.60 -5.35 15.95
CA SER A 558 9.07 -5.74 17.25
C SER A 558 7.58 -6.01 17.19
N ALA A 559 7.11 -7.06 17.88
CA ALA A 559 5.70 -7.31 18.13
C ALA A 559 5.55 -8.06 19.46
N SER A 560 4.58 -7.71 20.28
CA SER A 560 4.34 -8.36 21.58
C SER A 560 5.63 -8.61 22.38
N LYS A 561 6.12 -9.85 22.43
CA LYS A 561 7.37 -10.24 23.09
C LYS A 561 8.48 -10.55 22.09
N GLU A 562 8.23 -10.45 20.81
CA GLU A 562 9.18 -10.78 19.76
C GLU A 562 10.02 -9.56 19.37
N ARG A 563 11.34 -9.77 19.23
CA ARG A 563 12.28 -8.76 18.72
C ARG A 563 13.21 -9.42 17.70
N VAL A 564 13.20 -8.89 16.48
CA VAL A 564 14.01 -9.37 15.37
C VAL A 564 14.83 -8.22 14.79
N TYR A 565 16.11 -8.46 14.54
CA TYR A 565 16.99 -7.54 13.82
C TYR A 565 17.24 -8.08 12.42
N VAL A 566 17.07 -7.23 11.44
CA VAL A 566 17.31 -7.55 10.03
C VAL A 566 18.43 -6.65 9.52
N LEU A 567 19.47 -7.28 8.97
CA LEU A 567 20.61 -6.62 8.35
C LEU A 567 20.59 -6.95 6.86
N ILE A 568 20.76 -5.92 6.03
CA ILE A 568 20.85 -6.02 4.57
C ILE A 568 22.08 -5.26 4.11
N HIS A 569 22.98 -5.96 3.41
CA HIS A 569 24.23 -5.43 2.88
C HIS A 569 24.16 -5.38 1.34
N ASN A 570 23.81 -4.22 0.79
CA ASN A 570 23.66 -4.01 -0.66
C ASN A 570 24.98 -3.56 -1.32
N ASN A 571 26.10 -4.19 -0.96
CA ASN A 571 27.42 -3.86 -1.48
C ASN A 571 28.06 -5.08 -2.15
N PRO A 572 28.69 -4.96 -3.33
CA PRO A 572 29.41 -6.04 -3.99
C PRO A 572 30.74 -6.44 -3.30
N GLU A 573 31.17 -5.68 -2.30
CA GLU A 573 32.43 -5.94 -1.60
C GLU A 573 32.18 -6.55 -0.21
N GLN A 574 33.18 -7.28 0.28
CA GLN A 574 33.17 -7.77 1.65
C GLN A 574 33.51 -6.63 2.62
N GLU A 575 32.75 -6.49 3.68
CA GLU A 575 32.97 -5.49 4.73
C GLU A 575 33.03 -6.10 6.13
N VAL A 576 33.67 -5.37 7.07
CA VAL A 576 33.63 -5.70 8.50
C VAL A 576 32.79 -4.62 9.19
N LEU A 577 31.60 -5.03 9.62
CA LEU A 577 30.65 -4.17 10.33
C LEU A 577 30.91 -4.21 11.83
N THR A 578 31.10 -3.05 12.47
CA THR A 578 31.05 -2.94 13.93
C THR A 578 29.59 -2.85 14.38
N LEU A 579 29.15 -3.80 15.19
CA LEU A 579 27.76 -3.84 15.63
C LEU A 579 27.44 -2.71 16.64
N PRO A 580 26.22 -2.15 16.58
CA PRO A 580 25.71 -1.23 17.59
C PRO A 580 25.77 -1.85 19.00
N LYS A 581 25.97 -1.00 20.01
CA LYS A 581 26.16 -1.44 21.42
C LYS A 581 25.02 -2.37 21.90
N GLU A 582 23.79 -2.11 21.47
CA GLU A 582 22.62 -2.89 21.87
C GLU A 582 22.61 -4.31 21.33
N LEU A 583 23.39 -4.63 20.30
CA LEU A 583 23.49 -5.97 19.71
C LEU A 583 24.66 -6.78 20.24
N LYS A 584 25.68 -6.12 20.82
CA LYS A 584 26.91 -6.79 21.26
C LYS A 584 26.63 -7.78 22.39
N GLY A 585 27.08 -9.01 22.20
CA GLY A 585 26.95 -10.09 23.17
C GLY A 585 25.57 -10.73 23.26
N LEU A 586 24.58 -10.29 22.47
CA LEU A 586 23.25 -10.89 22.48
C LEU A 586 23.30 -12.34 22.02
N LEU A 587 22.48 -13.16 22.67
CA LEU A 587 22.17 -14.52 22.20
C LEU A 587 20.95 -14.43 21.30
N CYS A 588 21.13 -14.82 20.05
CA CYS A 588 20.10 -14.76 19.02
C CYS A 588 19.92 -16.13 18.36
N TYR A 589 18.79 -16.29 17.70
CA TYR A 589 18.54 -17.33 16.73
C TYR A 589 18.56 -16.73 15.33
N ASP A 590 19.39 -17.25 14.44
CA ASP A 590 19.40 -16.86 13.03
C ASP A 590 18.23 -17.55 12.33
N LEU A 591 17.17 -16.80 12.08
CA LEU A 591 15.91 -17.32 11.50
C LEU A 591 16.09 -17.89 10.10
N PHE A 592 17.06 -17.38 9.35
CA PHE A 592 17.28 -17.84 7.98
C PHE A 592 18.17 -19.09 7.90
N HIS A 593 19.13 -19.24 8.81
CA HIS A 593 20.05 -20.38 8.80
C HIS A 593 19.76 -21.43 9.88
N ASP A 594 18.66 -21.28 10.62
CA ASP A 594 18.17 -22.20 11.65
C ASP A 594 19.24 -22.59 12.68
N LYS A 595 19.93 -21.59 13.25
CA LYS A 595 21.01 -21.83 14.20
C LYS A 595 21.11 -20.77 15.28
N ASP A 596 21.59 -21.18 16.45
CA ASP A 596 21.94 -20.26 17.52
C ASP A 596 23.24 -19.52 17.20
N ILE A 597 23.26 -18.23 17.52
CA ILE A 597 24.40 -17.37 17.34
C ILE A 597 24.55 -16.41 18.53
N ARG A 598 25.78 -16.18 18.97
CA ARG A 598 26.12 -15.07 19.84
C ARG A 598 26.74 -13.97 19.00
N LEU A 599 26.17 -12.79 19.06
CA LEU A 599 26.66 -11.64 18.30
C LEU A 599 27.92 -11.09 18.98
N GLU A 600 29.03 -11.09 18.25
CA GLU A 600 30.31 -10.50 18.69
C GLU A 600 30.30 -8.98 18.46
N ASP A 601 31.44 -8.31 18.71
CA ASP A 601 31.57 -6.87 18.50
C ASP A 601 31.55 -6.47 17.02
N THR A 602 31.97 -7.39 16.15
CA THR A 602 32.04 -7.20 14.70
C THR A 602 31.41 -8.36 13.96
N LEU A 603 30.92 -8.08 12.75
CA LEU A 603 30.37 -9.05 11.83
C LEU A 603 31.02 -8.90 10.46
N VAL A 604 31.52 -9.99 9.88
CA VAL A 604 32.02 -10.02 8.51
C VAL A 604 30.83 -10.23 7.57
N LEU A 605 30.62 -9.29 6.68
CA LEU A 605 29.57 -9.31 5.64
C LEU A 605 30.21 -9.69 4.30
N LYS A 606 29.65 -10.69 3.64
CA LYS A 606 29.99 -11.06 2.27
C LYS A 606 29.30 -10.11 1.27
N PRO A 607 29.68 -10.10 -0.01
CA PRO A 607 28.93 -9.41 -1.04
C PRO A 607 27.44 -9.77 -1.02
N TYR A 608 26.57 -8.75 -1.00
CA TYR A 608 25.12 -8.90 -0.96
C TYR A 608 24.61 -9.81 0.16
N ASP A 609 25.20 -9.66 1.36
CA ASP A 609 24.90 -10.48 2.54
C ASP A 609 23.64 -9.97 3.28
N TYR A 610 23.04 -10.84 4.07
CA TYR A 610 21.91 -10.50 4.94
C TYR A 610 21.94 -11.36 6.20
N ARG A 611 21.29 -10.87 7.27
CA ARG A 611 21.09 -11.60 8.53
C ARG A 611 19.73 -11.29 9.12
N ILE A 612 19.13 -12.29 9.75
CA ILE A 612 17.85 -12.15 10.45
C ILE A 612 17.99 -12.75 11.84
N PHE A 613 18.17 -11.92 12.85
CA PHE A 613 18.44 -12.33 14.22
C PHE A 613 17.22 -12.12 15.11
N GLN A 614 16.62 -13.20 15.59
CA GLN A 614 15.61 -13.16 16.65
C GLN A 614 16.30 -13.24 18.01
N VAL A 615 16.03 -12.26 18.88
CA VAL A 615 16.59 -12.23 20.23
C VAL A 615 15.97 -13.34 21.07
N LYS A 616 16.80 -14.17 21.68
CA LYS A 616 16.33 -15.13 22.67
C LYS A 616 16.07 -14.42 23.99
N HIS A 617 14.83 -14.47 24.45
CA HIS A 617 14.54 -14.06 25.83
C HIS A 617 15.22 -15.05 26.77
N ASN A 618 16.12 -14.56 27.63
CA ASN A 618 16.51 -15.34 28.78
C ASN A 618 15.24 -15.58 29.60
N CYS A 619 14.88 -16.85 29.79
CA CYS A 619 13.89 -17.19 30.81
C CYS A 619 14.52 -16.84 32.16
N GLU A 620 14.29 -15.60 32.65
CA GLU A 620 14.42 -15.27 34.05
C GLU A 620 13.06 -15.41 34.74
#